data_61f000c9900f0d78eab2740fe0e3e730
#
_entry.id   61f000c9900f0d78eab2740fe0e3e730
#
_cell.length_a   1.000
_cell.length_b   1.000
_cell.length_c   1.000
_cell.angle_alpha   90.00
_cell.angle_beta   90.00
_cell.angle_gamma   90.00
#
_symmetry.space_group_name_H-M   'P 1'
#
loop_
_entity.id
_entity.type
_entity.pdbx_description
1 polymer ?
#
loop_
_entity_poly.entity_id
_entity_poly.type
_entity_poly.pdbx_seq_one_letter_code
_entity_poly.pdbx_strand_id
1 'polypeptide(L)'
;MKNIFKLFLSSIAALAIFFSSAQADSIRIGTEGAYPPWNSKDASGNLIGFEVDLAKELCAIMKHECTIVEQDWDGMIPGLIMRKYDAIMAGMSITDERM
;
A
#
# COMPACT_ATOMS: atom_id res chain seq x y z
N MET A 1 -0.11 40.81 38.80
CA MET A 1 0.54 40.76 37.48
C MET A 1 1.34 39.50 37.20
N LYS A 2 1.96 38.86 38.16
CA LYS A 2 2.75 37.61 37.92
C LYS A 2 1.91 36.38 37.57
N ASN A 3 0.62 36.36 37.86
CA ASN A 3 -0.24 35.20 37.60
C ASN A 3 -0.88 35.18 36.19
N ILE A 4 -0.95 36.34 35.53
CA ILE A 4 -1.51 36.45 34.18
C ILE A 4 -0.53 35.90 33.14
N PHE A 5 0.78 36.06 33.36
CA PHE A 5 1.82 35.55 32.48
C PHE A 5 1.91 34.01 32.48
N LYS A 6 1.58 33.37 33.61
CA LYS A 6 1.55 31.90 33.73
C LYS A 6 0.34 31.27 33.02
N LEU A 7 -0.79 31.98 32.96
CA LEU A 7 -1.99 31.53 32.26
C LEU A 7 -1.85 31.64 30.75
N PHE A 8 -1.08 32.59 30.23
CA PHE A 8 -0.83 32.71 28.78
C PHE A 8 0.12 31.65 28.26
N LEU A 9 1.10 31.18 29.03
CA LEU A 9 2.00 30.11 28.63
C LEU A 9 1.31 28.72 28.60
N SER A 10 0.30 28.49 29.44
CA SER A 10 -0.45 27.24 29.46
C SER A 10 -1.37 27.07 28.25
N SER A 11 -1.85 28.15 27.66
CA SER A 11 -2.78 28.09 26.50
C SER A 11 -2.07 27.78 25.18
N ILE A 12 -0.78 28.06 25.06
CA ILE A 12 -0.02 27.83 23.81
C ILE A 12 0.43 26.37 23.73
N ALA A 13 0.64 25.69 24.86
CA ALA A 13 1.04 24.30 24.89
C ALA A 13 -0.10 23.31 24.50
N ALA A 14 -1.37 23.72 24.63
CA ALA A 14 -2.52 22.88 24.32
C ALA A 14 -2.89 22.84 22.82
N LEU A 15 -2.38 23.76 22.01
CA LEU A 15 -2.73 23.84 20.57
C LEU A 15 -1.78 23.06 19.65
N ALA A 16 -0.71 22.48 20.19
CA ALA A 16 0.30 21.75 19.41
C ALA A 16 -0.01 20.25 19.20
N ILE A 17 -1.13 19.73 19.72
CA ILE A 17 -1.40 18.28 19.76
C ILE A 17 -2.32 17.81 18.62
N PHE A 18 -2.84 18.70 17.77
CA PHE A 18 -3.81 18.33 16.72
C PHE A 18 -3.27 18.30 15.29
N PHE A 19 -1.97 18.33 15.07
CA PHE A 19 -1.40 17.94 13.79
C PHE A 19 -1.03 16.45 13.79
N SER A 20 -2.02 15.61 14.03
CA SER A 20 -1.97 14.22 13.55
C SER A 20 -2.04 14.30 12.03
N SER A 21 -0.88 14.27 11.35
CA SER A 21 -0.85 14.10 9.92
C SER A 21 -1.49 12.76 9.63
N ALA A 22 -2.71 12.78 9.06
CA ALA A 22 -3.31 11.57 8.49
C ALA A 22 -2.36 11.10 7.38
N GLN A 23 -1.52 10.08 7.67
CA GLN A 23 -0.78 9.40 6.63
C GLN A 23 -1.78 8.64 5.76
N ALA A 24 -1.68 8.80 4.43
CA ALA A 24 -2.43 7.97 3.51
C ALA A 24 -2.08 6.50 3.79
N ASP A 25 -3.10 5.63 3.86
CA ASP A 25 -2.89 4.20 4.03
C ASP A 25 -2.05 3.67 2.87
N SER A 26 -1.07 2.82 3.18
CA SER A 26 -0.22 2.16 2.19
C SER A 26 -0.77 0.76 1.92
N ILE A 27 -0.94 0.42 0.65
CA ILE A 27 -1.42 -0.89 0.18
C ILE A 27 -0.27 -1.60 -0.53
N ARG A 28 -0.01 -2.84 -0.15
CA ARG A 28 0.95 -3.71 -0.80
C ARG A 28 0.20 -4.70 -1.68
N ILE A 29 0.58 -4.78 -2.96
CA ILE A 29 -0.06 -5.64 -3.96
C ILE A 29 0.97 -6.66 -4.45
N GLY A 30 0.68 -7.95 -4.25
CA GLY A 30 1.50 -9.04 -4.72
C GLY A 30 1.22 -9.36 -6.20
N THR A 31 2.28 -9.54 -6.98
CA THR A 31 2.22 -10.03 -8.36
C THR A 31 3.40 -10.95 -8.65
N GLU A 32 3.27 -11.81 -9.67
CA GLU A 32 4.30 -12.79 -9.99
C GLU A 32 5.46 -12.18 -10.80
N GLY A 33 5.15 -11.34 -11.77
CA GLY A 33 6.16 -10.80 -12.68
C GLY A 33 6.63 -11.76 -13.77
N ALA A 34 5.88 -12.83 -14.04
CA ALA A 34 6.23 -13.89 -14.99
C ALA A 34 5.08 -14.30 -15.92
N TYR A 35 4.06 -13.48 -16.07
CA TYR A 35 2.89 -13.74 -16.89
C TYR A 35 2.58 -12.59 -17.87
N PRO A 36 3.43 -12.40 -18.92
CA PRO A 36 3.18 -11.36 -19.92
C PRO A 36 1.92 -11.66 -20.75
N PRO A 37 1.14 -10.68 -21.19
CA PRO A 37 1.32 -9.23 -21.00
C PRO A 37 0.73 -8.68 -19.69
N TRP A 38 0.23 -9.54 -18.81
CA TRP A 38 -0.48 -9.15 -17.59
C TRP A 38 0.47 -8.59 -16.53
N ASN A 39 1.51 -9.35 -16.21
CA ASN A 39 2.57 -8.92 -15.34
C ASN A 39 3.90 -9.58 -15.77
N SER A 40 4.96 -8.82 -15.82
CA SER A 40 6.29 -9.28 -16.22
C SER A 40 7.36 -8.33 -15.67
N LYS A 41 8.60 -8.58 -16.03
CA LYS A 41 9.72 -7.68 -15.71
C LYS A 41 10.36 -7.15 -16.98
N ASP A 42 10.75 -5.88 -16.96
CA ASP A 42 11.57 -5.29 -18.01
C ASP A 42 13.03 -5.73 -17.92
N ALA A 43 13.87 -5.26 -18.84
CA ALA A 43 15.29 -5.58 -18.86
C ALA A 43 16.06 -5.11 -17.61
N SER A 44 15.52 -4.14 -16.88
CA SER A 44 16.09 -3.60 -15.63
C SER A 44 15.54 -4.29 -14.38
N GLY A 45 14.62 -5.26 -14.54
CA GLY A 45 13.99 -5.97 -13.44
C GLY A 45 12.78 -5.27 -12.83
N ASN A 46 12.28 -4.17 -13.44
CA ASN A 46 11.08 -3.49 -12.97
C ASN A 46 9.83 -4.29 -13.35
N LEU A 47 8.87 -4.35 -12.44
CA LEU A 47 7.56 -4.94 -12.70
C LEU A 47 6.76 -4.05 -13.64
N ILE A 48 6.29 -4.63 -14.73
CA ILE A 48 5.51 -4.00 -15.80
C ILE A 48 4.33 -4.88 -16.20
N GLY A 49 3.41 -4.33 -16.96
CA GLY A 49 2.28 -5.03 -17.57
C GLY A 49 0.94 -4.42 -17.22
N PHE A 50 -0.11 -4.96 -17.83
CA PHE A 50 -1.47 -4.43 -17.68
C PHE A 50 -1.93 -4.38 -16.23
N GLU A 51 -1.72 -5.44 -15.46
CA GLU A 51 -2.15 -5.51 -14.05
C GLU A 51 -1.35 -4.57 -13.15
N VAL A 52 -0.07 -4.37 -13.45
CA VAL A 52 0.78 -3.43 -12.72
C VAL A 52 0.30 -2.00 -12.94
N ASP A 53 -0.02 -1.64 -14.18
CA ASP A 53 -0.56 -0.32 -14.53
C ASP A 53 -1.95 -0.12 -13.93
N LEU A 54 -2.81 -1.15 -13.99
CA LEU A 54 -4.13 -1.12 -13.38
C LEU A 54 -4.06 -0.93 -11.86
N ALA A 55 -3.17 -1.63 -11.19
CA ALA A 55 -2.96 -1.47 -9.75
C ALA A 55 -2.58 -0.05 -9.38
N LYS A 56 -1.64 0.54 -10.11
CA LYS A 56 -1.23 1.94 -9.91
C LYS A 56 -2.36 2.93 -10.11
N GLU A 57 -3.17 2.73 -11.16
CA GLU A 57 -4.31 3.59 -11.46
C GLU A 57 -5.40 3.48 -10.39
N LEU A 58 -5.74 2.27 -9.97
CA LEU A 58 -6.71 2.05 -8.89
C LEU A 58 -6.25 2.71 -7.58
N CYS A 59 -4.98 2.60 -7.25
CA CYS A 59 -4.41 3.24 -6.07
C CYS A 59 -4.48 4.77 -6.15
N ALA A 60 -4.22 5.34 -7.32
CA ALA A 60 -4.36 6.78 -7.54
C ALA A 60 -5.82 7.25 -7.37
N ILE A 61 -6.78 6.51 -7.89
CA ILE A 61 -8.22 6.81 -7.73
C ILE A 61 -8.65 6.72 -6.26
N MET A 62 -8.17 5.71 -5.55
CA MET A 62 -8.44 5.53 -4.12
C MET A 62 -7.69 6.52 -3.23
N LYS A 63 -6.74 7.27 -3.79
CA LYS A 63 -5.82 8.16 -3.05
C LYS A 63 -5.02 7.43 -1.98
N HIS A 64 -4.59 6.21 -2.29
CA HIS A 64 -3.68 5.41 -1.48
C HIS A 64 -2.31 5.32 -2.13
N GLU A 65 -1.28 5.23 -1.31
CA GLU A 65 0.05 4.85 -1.75
C GLU A 65 0.10 3.33 -1.90
N CYS A 66 0.58 2.83 -3.06
CA CYS A 66 0.69 1.41 -3.31
C CYS A 66 2.11 0.99 -3.62
N THR A 67 2.49 -0.16 -3.08
CA THR A 67 3.75 -0.84 -3.38
C THR A 67 3.45 -2.16 -4.07
N ILE A 68 4.09 -2.42 -5.20
CA ILE A 68 3.98 -3.70 -5.90
C ILE A 68 5.08 -4.63 -5.38
N VAL A 69 4.69 -5.81 -4.89
CA VAL A 69 5.58 -6.81 -4.29
C VAL A 69 5.67 -8.00 -5.24
N GLU A 70 6.89 -8.36 -5.63
CA GLU A 70 7.13 -9.57 -6.41
C GLU A 70 7.07 -10.81 -5.52
N GLN A 71 6.39 -11.85 -5.99
CA GLN A 71 6.29 -13.13 -5.31
C GLN A 71 6.10 -14.24 -6.32
N ASP A 72 6.89 -15.31 -6.23
CA ASP A 72 6.70 -16.51 -7.05
C ASP A 72 5.31 -17.12 -6.85
N TRP A 73 4.75 -17.69 -7.92
CA TRP A 73 3.38 -18.21 -7.94
C TRP A 73 3.04 -19.13 -6.77
N ASP A 74 3.90 -20.10 -6.47
CA ASP A 74 3.66 -21.09 -5.40
C ASP A 74 3.57 -20.45 -4.01
N GLY A 75 4.22 -19.31 -3.82
CA GLY A 75 4.20 -18.53 -2.58
C GLY A 75 3.12 -17.46 -2.53
N MET A 76 2.29 -17.30 -3.57
CA MET A 76 1.39 -16.16 -3.70
C MET A 76 0.30 -16.14 -2.62
N ILE A 77 -0.47 -17.20 -2.48
CA ILE A 77 -1.52 -17.32 -1.45
C ILE A 77 -0.92 -17.45 -0.04
N PRO A 78 0.10 -18.30 0.20
CA PRO A 78 0.78 -18.30 1.49
C PRO A 78 1.30 -16.92 1.91
N GLY A 79 1.85 -16.16 0.99
CA GLY A 79 2.32 -14.79 1.25
C GLY A 79 1.20 -13.85 1.68
N LEU A 80 0.02 -13.95 1.08
CA LEU A 80 -1.16 -13.19 1.49
C LEU A 80 -1.59 -13.55 2.91
N ILE A 81 -1.67 -14.83 3.22
CA ILE A 81 -2.02 -15.33 4.56
C ILE A 81 -1.03 -14.84 5.60
N MET A 82 0.26 -14.82 5.26
CA MET A 82 1.34 -14.31 6.13
C MET A 82 1.44 -12.77 6.14
N ARG A 83 0.55 -12.08 5.45
CA ARG A 83 0.51 -10.62 5.37
C ARG A 83 1.77 -9.97 4.78
N LYS A 84 2.40 -10.63 3.83
CA LYS A 84 3.50 -10.03 3.03
C LYS A 84 2.99 -8.91 2.14
N TYR A 85 1.75 -8.99 1.71
CA TYR A 85 1.00 -7.98 0.96
C TYR A 85 -0.48 -8.05 1.35
N ASP A 86 -1.24 -7.07 0.93
CA ASP A 86 -2.63 -6.87 1.33
C ASP A 86 -3.63 -7.39 0.29
N ALA A 87 -3.19 -7.50 -0.96
CA ALA A 87 -3.97 -8.02 -2.08
C ALA A 87 -3.06 -8.70 -3.11
N ILE A 88 -3.64 -9.52 -3.99
CA ILE A 88 -2.96 -10.15 -5.12
C ILE A 88 -3.58 -9.63 -6.43
N MET A 89 -2.74 -9.24 -7.38
CA MET A 89 -3.10 -8.98 -8.77
C MET A 89 -2.12 -9.71 -9.68
N ALA A 90 -2.46 -10.93 -10.08
CA ALA A 90 -1.54 -11.83 -10.79
C ALA A 90 -2.26 -12.78 -11.77
N GLY A 91 -3.39 -12.37 -12.36
CA GLY A 91 -4.16 -13.21 -13.27
C GLY A 91 -4.71 -14.47 -12.63
N MET A 92 -4.98 -14.43 -11.33
CA MET A 92 -5.38 -15.59 -10.54
C MET A 92 -6.87 -15.91 -10.75
N SER A 93 -7.17 -17.12 -11.22
CA SER A 93 -8.54 -17.58 -11.42
C SER A 93 -9.27 -17.79 -10.10
N ILE A 94 -10.58 -17.55 -10.12
CA ILE A 94 -11.48 -17.89 -9.02
C ILE A 94 -11.74 -19.40 -9.08
N THR A 95 -11.38 -20.11 -8.02
CA THR A 95 -11.63 -21.55 -7.87
C THR A 95 -12.16 -21.85 -6.48
N ASP A 96 -12.84 -22.99 -6.34
CA ASP A 96 -13.40 -23.38 -5.03
C ASP A 96 -12.31 -23.57 -3.97
N GLU A 97 -11.13 -24.02 -4.37
CA GLU A 97 -9.98 -24.17 -3.46
C GLU A 97 -9.43 -22.84 -2.92
N ARG A 98 -9.69 -21.74 -3.64
CA ARG A 98 -9.19 -20.41 -3.28
C ARG A 98 -10.20 -19.55 -2.55
N MET A 99 -11.44 -20.00 -2.45
CA MET A 99 -12.51 -19.33 -1.73
C MET A 99 -12.73 -19.89 -0.33
#